data_ae913e4c221cfdc0949549f18d8b0c66
#
_entry.id   ae913e4c221cfdc0949549f18d8b0c66
#
_cell.length_a   1.000
_cell.length_b   1.000
_cell.length_c   1.000
_cell.angle_alpha   90.00
_cell.angle_beta   90.00
_cell.angle_gamma   90.00
#
_symmetry.space_group_name_H-M   'P 1'
#
loop_
_entity.id
_entity.type
_entity.pdbx_description
1 polymer ?
#
loop_
_entity_poly.entity_id
_entity_poly.type
_entity_poly.pdbx_seq_one_letter_code
_entity_poly.pdbx_strand_id
1 'polypeptide(L)'
;MSSEILWSPQSDNAEKSALSKFSNQLGINNTSFLELHAWSIKNKEEFWRAVWDFTNIIGDPGSISIIPNKIAPMTGAKFFPEAKLNLAENLLQGEDDFIAVIETDEQGKRQEFSRGQLKKKVAKIANGLKEIGIKPGDRVATILPNRIEALVSLLASASIGAIWTSCSPDFGTKGIIDRIGQTNPKALFTTSSYRYNNKEHDFANRISEIADSLKELESIIIVDDKNIEKSVINYNYVLFNEFGSNCEIDFISLPFSHPSYILYTSGTTGAPKAIVHSIGGTILQHFKEHKLHNDLRSNDKIMWYTNIAWMMYHWVVSSLGCGATLVIYDGVPIIKKENNFDGSLLWKVADREKLTHMGISPKYMSTLEDIKEKPIEKYNLESLRWLLAAGSPVAPSQFDWIYKNIKNDIGFASISGGSELLSCFMLGSPLHPVRRGELTVKGLGMAVEIFDSNDKSLVNKAGDLVCTEPFPSMPITFWGKDGDERYKKTYFSEREEIWTHGDLAEIKPHGSGIIYGRTDNTLNPGGVRIGTAEIYNICETLKEIDDLSLIHI
;
A
#
# COMPACT_ATOMS: atom_id res chain seq x y z
N MET A 1 -11.52 -30.06 -10.92
CA MET A 1 -11.38 -30.58 -9.54
C MET A 1 -11.33 -29.36 -8.63
N SER A 2 -12.06 -29.37 -7.49
CA SER A 2 -11.93 -28.28 -6.50
C SER A 2 -10.55 -28.38 -5.88
N SER A 3 -9.86 -27.22 -5.71
CA SER A 3 -8.58 -27.17 -5.01
C SER A 3 -8.73 -27.60 -3.54
N GLU A 4 -7.67 -28.15 -2.99
CA GLU A 4 -7.61 -28.61 -1.60
C GLU A 4 -7.77 -27.44 -0.62
N ILE A 5 -8.55 -27.61 0.43
CA ILE A 5 -8.67 -26.66 1.54
C ILE A 5 -7.50 -26.91 2.50
N LEU A 6 -6.68 -25.88 2.69
CA LEU A 6 -5.52 -25.93 3.59
C LEU A 6 -5.81 -25.35 4.97
N TRP A 7 -6.75 -24.44 5.05
CA TRP A 7 -7.17 -23.81 6.30
C TRP A 7 -8.66 -23.42 6.22
N SER A 8 -9.34 -23.54 7.33
CA SER A 8 -10.72 -23.05 7.48
C SER A 8 -10.84 -22.21 8.75
N PRO A 9 -11.61 -21.12 8.72
CA PRO A 9 -11.90 -20.36 9.91
C PRO A 9 -12.53 -21.26 10.99
N GLN A 10 -12.00 -21.18 12.21
CA GLN A 10 -12.64 -21.81 13.36
C GLN A 10 -13.94 -21.07 13.70
N SER A 11 -15.02 -21.80 14.00
CA SER A 11 -16.36 -21.22 14.23
C SER A 11 -16.34 -20.06 15.24
N ASP A 12 -15.69 -20.27 16.39
CA ASP A 12 -15.59 -19.25 17.44
C ASP A 12 -14.88 -17.97 16.99
N ASN A 13 -13.84 -18.09 16.18
CA ASN A 13 -13.10 -16.96 15.63
C ASN A 13 -13.90 -16.25 14.53
N ALA A 14 -14.57 -17.02 13.68
CA ALA A 14 -15.42 -16.51 12.62
C ALA A 14 -16.57 -15.66 13.19
N GLU A 15 -17.30 -16.16 14.19
CA GLU A 15 -18.41 -15.46 14.84
C GLU A 15 -17.97 -14.16 15.55
N LYS A 16 -16.77 -14.14 16.13
CA LYS A 16 -16.21 -12.98 16.81
C LYS A 16 -15.52 -11.98 15.88
N SER A 17 -15.38 -12.32 14.60
CA SER A 17 -14.71 -11.46 13.62
C SER A 17 -15.43 -10.14 13.41
N ALA A 18 -14.68 -9.11 13.00
CA ALA A 18 -15.27 -7.82 12.64
C ALA A 18 -16.26 -7.96 11.47
N LEU A 19 -16.00 -8.88 10.55
CA LEU A 19 -16.87 -9.14 9.42
C LEU A 19 -18.23 -9.70 9.84
N SER A 20 -18.26 -10.66 10.78
CA SER A 20 -19.52 -11.19 11.34
C SER A 20 -20.29 -10.11 12.10
N LYS A 21 -19.61 -9.29 12.90
CA LYS A 21 -20.26 -8.16 13.60
C LYS A 21 -20.85 -7.15 12.63
N PHE A 22 -20.11 -6.81 11.57
CA PHE A 22 -20.58 -5.93 10.50
C PHE A 22 -21.84 -6.49 9.81
N SER A 23 -21.81 -7.76 9.40
CA SER A 23 -22.95 -8.45 8.80
C SER A 23 -24.18 -8.47 9.71
N ASN A 24 -23.99 -8.73 11.00
CA ASN A 24 -25.06 -8.74 12.00
C ASN A 24 -25.69 -7.35 12.19
N GLN A 25 -24.90 -6.27 12.20
CA GLN A 25 -25.42 -4.89 12.28
C GLN A 25 -26.29 -4.53 11.08
N LEU A 26 -26.01 -5.10 9.92
CA LEU A 26 -26.83 -4.92 8.71
C LEU A 26 -28.08 -5.81 8.67
N GLY A 27 -28.29 -6.66 9.69
CA GLY A 27 -29.37 -7.64 9.68
C GLY A 27 -29.19 -8.79 8.69
N ILE A 28 -27.98 -8.96 8.16
CA ILE A 28 -27.62 -10.01 7.19
C ILE A 28 -26.96 -11.17 7.96
N ASN A 29 -27.73 -11.81 8.83
CA ASN A 29 -27.23 -12.87 9.70
C ASN A 29 -27.08 -14.20 8.96
N ASN A 30 -26.10 -15.01 9.35
CA ASN A 30 -25.86 -16.36 8.80
C ASN A 30 -25.64 -16.43 7.30
N THR A 31 -25.16 -15.35 6.69
CA THR A 31 -24.95 -15.22 5.25
C THR A 31 -23.53 -15.68 4.90
N SER A 32 -23.40 -16.40 3.82
CA SER A 32 -22.09 -16.76 3.26
C SER A 32 -21.34 -15.49 2.81
N PHE A 33 -20.01 -15.56 2.76
CA PHE A 33 -19.22 -14.44 2.23
C PHE A 33 -19.66 -14.03 0.81
N LEU A 34 -20.02 -14.99 -0.04
CA LEU A 34 -20.45 -14.71 -1.41
C LEU A 34 -21.74 -13.91 -1.48
N GLU A 35 -22.71 -14.24 -0.62
CA GLU A 35 -23.96 -13.49 -0.53
C GLU A 35 -23.73 -12.08 0.01
N LEU A 36 -22.88 -11.93 1.04
CA LEU A 36 -22.48 -10.62 1.55
C LEU A 36 -21.76 -9.78 0.49
N HIS A 37 -20.86 -10.40 -0.28
CA HIS A 37 -20.20 -9.72 -1.39
C HIS A 37 -21.22 -9.26 -2.46
N ALA A 38 -22.11 -10.14 -2.88
CA ALA A 38 -23.16 -9.79 -3.85
C ALA A 38 -24.05 -8.65 -3.32
N TRP A 39 -24.42 -8.70 -2.03
CA TRP A 39 -25.17 -7.64 -1.37
C TRP A 39 -24.41 -6.30 -1.39
N SER A 40 -23.12 -6.31 -1.09
CA SER A 40 -22.26 -5.11 -1.04
C SER A 40 -22.14 -4.40 -2.39
N ILE A 41 -22.26 -5.14 -3.50
CA ILE A 41 -22.28 -4.58 -4.85
C ILE A 41 -23.68 -4.02 -5.18
N LYS A 42 -24.72 -4.81 -4.91
CA LYS A 42 -26.10 -4.43 -5.20
C LYS A 42 -26.57 -3.22 -4.40
N ASN A 43 -26.15 -3.12 -3.13
CA ASN A 43 -26.57 -2.07 -2.19
C ASN A 43 -25.38 -1.16 -1.84
N LYS A 44 -24.61 -0.74 -2.87
CA LYS A 44 -23.33 -0.05 -2.68
C LYS A 44 -23.42 1.24 -1.85
N GLU A 45 -24.51 2.00 -1.93
CA GLU A 45 -24.71 3.23 -1.13
C GLU A 45 -24.82 2.90 0.35
N GLU A 46 -25.65 1.91 0.68
CA GLU A 46 -25.84 1.43 2.07
C GLU A 46 -24.56 0.75 2.58
N PHE A 47 -23.91 -0.06 1.75
CA PHE A 47 -22.66 -0.73 2.10
C PHE A 47 -21.55 0.26 2.48
N TRP A 48 -21.29 1.28 1.65
CA TRP A 48 -20.21 2.22 1.92
C TRP A 48 -20.51 3.14 3.09
N ARG A 49 -21.81 3.48 3.31
CA ARG A 49 -22.24 4.19 4.52
C ARG A 49 -22.00 3.33 5.76
N ALA A 50 -22.39 2.07 5.72
CA ALA A 50 -22.18 1.15 6.84
C ALA A 50 -20.69 0.92 7.13
N VAL A 51 -19.83 0.86 6.10
CA VAL A 51 -18.36 0.80 6.29
C VAL A 51 -17.85 2.03 7.00
N TRP A 52 -18.27 3.25 6.59
CA TRP A 52 -17.90 4.50 7.25
C TRP A 52 -18.21 4.45 8.75
N ASP A 53 -19.45 4.11 9.08
CA ASP A 53 -19.96 4.09 10.45
C ASP A 53 -19.29 2.97 11.29
N PHE A 54 -19.19 1.76 10.75
CA PHE A 54 -18.60 0.61 11.44
C PHE A 54 -17.11 0.77 11.74
N THR A 55 -16.40 1.44 10.86
CA THR A 55 -14.95 1.63 11.02
C THR A 55 -14.59 2.90 11.78
N ASN A 56 -15.59 3.65 12.26
CA ASN A 56 -15.45 4.88 13.04
C ASN A 56 -14.59 5.94 12.32
N ILE A 57 -14.86 6.18 11.04
CA ILE A 57 -14.17 7.25 10.31
C ILE A 57 -14.52 8.60 10.91
N ILE A 58 -13.53 9.36 11.34
CA ILE A 58 -13.68 10.72 11.86
C ILE A 58 -13.91 11.67 10.70
N GLY A 59 -15.03 12.39 10.74
CA GLY A 59 -15.44 13.36 9.74
C GLY A 59 -16.96 13.44 9.63
N ASP A 60 -17.43 14.40 8.86
CA ASP A 60 -18.85 14.50 8.51
C ASP A 60 -19.09 13.78 7.17
N PRO A 61 -19.81 12.65 7.15
CA PRO A 61 -20.08 11.92 5.90
C PRO A 61 -21.09 12.61 4.99
N GLY A 62 -21.80 13.63 5.46
CA GLY A 62 -22.95 14.21 4.77
C GLY A 62 -24.14 13.26 4.65
N SER A 63 -25.16 13.64 3.90
CA SER A 63 -26.38 12.85 3.69
C SER A 63 -26.28 11.83 2.55
N ILE A 64 -25.39 12.08 1.58
CA ILE A 64 -25.29 11.32 0.32
C ILE A 64 -24.02 10.46 0.33
N SER A 65 -24.18 9.15 0.19
CA SER A 65 -23.04 8.22 0.10
C SER A 65 -22.45 8.17 -1.31
N ILE A 66 -23.30 8.13 -2.34
CA ILE A 66 -22.86 8.06 -3.75
C ILE A 66 -23.80 8.90 -4.62
N ILE A 67 -23.22 9.74 -5.47
CA ILE A 67 -23.94 10.31 -6.62
C ILE A 67 -23.55 9.49 -7.86
N PRO A 68 -24.46 8.67 -8.42
CA PRO A 68 -24.18 7.96 -9.65
C PRO A 68 -24.16 8.91 -10.84
N ASN A 69 -23.40 8.58 -11.86
CA ASN A 69 -23.41 9.29 -13.14
C ASN A 69 -23.93 8.37 -14.24
N LYS A 70 -24.99 8.76 -14.95
CA LYS A 70 -25.62 7.92 -15.99
C LYS A 70 -24.83 7.89 -17.31
N ILE A 71 -24.03 8.93 -17.57
CA ILE A 71 -23.25 9.06 -18.81
C ILE A 71 -21.88 8.41 -18.65
N ALA A 72 -21.27 8.58 -17.48
CA ALA A 72 -19.96 8.03 -17.11
C ALA A 72 -20.09 7.26 -15.78
N PRO A 73 -20.70 6.09 -15.76
CA PRO A 73 -21.06 5.38 -14.54
C PRO A 73 -19.84 5.01 -13.68
N MET A 74 -18.71 4.72 -14.30
CA MET A 74 -17.46 4.43 -13.60
C MET A 74 -16.70 5.70 -13.24
N THR A 75 -16.35 6.52 -14.21
CA THR A 75 -15.43 7.65 -14.02
C THR A 75 -16.11 8.91 -13.46
N GLY A 76 -17.41 9.01 -13.56
CA GLY A 76 -18.19 10.17 -13.10
C GLY A 76 -18.91 10.00 -11.77
N ALA A 77 -18.87 8.82 -11.15
CA ALA A 77 -19.47 8.58 -9.84
C ALA A 77 -18.74 9.36 -8.74
N LYS A 78 -19.48 9.93 -7.80
CA LYS A 78 -18.91 10.68 -6.68
C LYS A 78 -19.29 10.03 -5.36
N PHE A 79 -18.27 9.59 -4.61
CA PHE A 79 -18.44 9.05 -3.27
C PHE A 79 -18.41 10.19 -2.24
N PHE A 80 -19.33 10.17 -1.30
CA PHE A 80 -19.44 11.09 -0.17
C PHE A 80 -19.16 12.56 -0.56
N PRO A 81 -19.93 13.12 -1.50
CA PRO A 81 -19.63 14.42 -2.12
C PRO A 81 -19.69 15.62 -1.15
N GLU A 82 -20.41 15.44 -0.02
CA GLU A 82 -20.54 16.46 1.02
C GLU A 82 -19.54 16.27 2.16
N ALA A 83 -18.86 15.11 2.20
CA ALA A 83 -18.02 14.74 3.33
C ALA A 83 -16.77 15.61 3.45
N LYS A 84 -16.41 15.86 4.71
CA LYS A 84 -15.19 16.54 5.12
C LYS A 84 -14.48 15.75 6.19
N LEU A 85 -13.19 15.50 6.00
CA LEU A 85 -12.37 14.68 6.89
C LEU A 85 -10.89 15.02 6.72
N ASN A 86 -10.05 14.45 7.57
CA ASN A 86 -8.58 14.55 7.44
C ASN A 86 -7.96 13.15 7.55
N LEU A 87 -6.97 12.86 6.70
CA LEU A 87 -6.30 11.56 6.71
C LEU A 87 -5.50 11.34 8.00
N ALA A 88 -4.68 12.31 8.40
CA ALA A 88 -3.84 12.18 9.60
C ALA A 88 -4.67 12.09 10.88
N GLU A 89 -5.79 12.81 10.99
CA GLU A 89 -6.72 12.71 12.10
C GLU A 89 -7.25 11.27 12.26
N ASN A 90 -7.68 10.68 11.17
CA ASN A 90 -8.16 9.31 11.14
C ASN A 90 -7.08 8.28 11.49
N LEU A 91 -5.83 8.49 11.06
CA LEU A 91 -4.74 7.57 11.36
C LEU A 91 -4.17 7.76 12.78
N LEU A 92 -4.35 8.93 13.38
CA LEU A 92 -3.87 9.25 14.73
C LEU A 92 -4.93 9.11 15.82
N GLN A 93 -6.13 8.61 15.50
CA GLN A 93 -7.21 8.42 16.46
C GLN A 93 -6.86 7.38 17.54
N GLY A 94 -7.37 7.55 18.73
CA GLY A 94 -7.24 6.64 19.87
C GLY A 94 -6.42 7.21 21.03
N GLU A 95 -6.22 6.38 22.06
CA GLU A 95 -5.62 6.76 23.34
C GLU A 95 -4.13 7.11 23.20
N ASP A 96 -3.71 8.17 23.85
CA ASP A 96 -2.33 8.71 23.73
C ASP A 96 -1.24 7.79 24.32
N ASP A 97 -1.57 7.02 25.33
CA ASP A 97 -0.63 6.09 25.97
C ASP A 97 -0.45 4.77 25.20
N PHE A 98 -1.32 4.50 24.21
CA PHE A 98 -1.22 3.30 23.40
C PHE A 98 0.03 3.34 22.51
N ILE A 99 0.81 2.23 22.47
CA ILE A 99 1.96 2.11 21.57
C ILE A 99 1.49 2.01 20.12
N ALA A 100 1.59 3.12 19.40
CA ALA A 100 1.12 3.20 18.02
C ALA A 100 2.15 2.65 17.03
N VAL A 101 3.44 2.87 17.28
CA VAL A 101 4.51 2.46 16.37
C VAL A 101 5.63 1.77 17.13
N ILE A 102 6.13 0.69 16.58
CA ILE A 102 7.41 0.06 16.94
C ILE A 102 8.30 0.14 15.72
N GLU A 103 9.42 0.84 15.84
CA GLU A 103 10.46 0.88 14.82
C GLU A 103 11.54 -0.12 15.14
N THR A 104 12.00 -0.87 14.13
CA THR A 104 13.13 -1.79 14.27
C THR A 104 13.91 -1.87 12.96
N ASP A 105 15.18 -2.28 13.04
CA ASP A 105 16.06 -2.38 11.89
C ASP A 105 16.75 -3.77 11.79
N GLU A 106 17.52 -3.95 10.72
CA GLU A 106 18.27 -5.18 10.46
C GLU A 106 19.37 -5.48 11.51
N GLN A 107 19.75 -4.51 12.37
CA GLN A 107 20.69 -4.69 13.46
C GLN A 107 19.99 -5.04 14.78
N GLY A 108 18.65 -5.03 14.78
CA GLY A 108 17.84 -5.30 15.96
C GLY A 108 17.66 -4.09 16.88
N LYS A 109 18.05 -2.88 16.45
CA LYS A 109 17.68 -1.65 17.14
C LYS A 109 16.16 -1.56 17.21
N ARG A 110 15.63 -1.08 18.35
CA ARG A 110 14.20 -1.05 18.60
C ARG A 110 13.81 0.22 19.34
N GLN A 111 12.75 0.85 18.89
CA GLN A 111 12.17 2.01 19.56
C GLN A 111 10.63 1.95 19.50
N GLU A 112 9.99 2.36 20.60
CA GLU A 112 8.53 2.46 20.68
C GLU A 112 8.11 3.92 20.70
N PHE A 113 6.97 4.19 20.08
CA PHE A 113 6.33 5.50 20.11
C PHE A 113 4.87 5.33 20.51
N SER A 114 4.48 5.97 21.62
CA SER A 114 3.08 6.07 21.95
C SER A 114 2.37 6.97 20.95
N ARG A 115 1.04 6.87 20.89
CA ARG A 115 0.21 7.71 20.01
C ARG A 115 0.39 9.20 20.31
N GLY A 116 0.46 9.55 21.60
CA GLY A 116 0.74 10.93 22.02
C GLY A 116 2.11 11.42 21.62
N GLN A 117 3.14 10.55 21.69
CA GLN A 117 4.48 10.89 21.19
C GLN A 117 4.48 11.08 19.66
N LEU A 118 3.76 10.22 18.93
CA LEU A 118 3.62 10.34 17.48
C LEU A 118 2.89 11.65 17.11
N LYS A 119 1.76 11.96 17.77
CA LYS A 119 1.02 13.22 17.57
C LYS A 119 1.93 14.44 17.78
N LYS A 120 2.75 14.47 18.83
CA LYS A 120 3.68 15.57 19.10
C LYS A 120 4.74 15.73 18.00
N LYS A 121 5.31 14.63 17.51
CA LYS A 121 6.26 14.66 16.39
C LYS A 121 5.59 15.19 15.11
N VAL A 122 4.40 14.70 14.80
CA VAL A 122 3.62 15.13 13.63
C VAL A 122 3.27 16.60 13.73
N ALA A 123 2.79 17.08 14.88
CA ALA A 123 2.45 18.48 15.12
C ALA A 123 3.63 19.41 14.86
N LYS A 124 4.82 19.06 15.42
CA LYS A 124 6.05 19.83 15.23
C LYS A 124 6.40 19.97 13.75
N ILE A 125 6.43 18.86 13.01
CA ILE A 125 6.78 18.87 11.58
C ILE A 125 5.69 19.57 10.73
N ALA A 126 4.41 19.39 11.06
CA ALA A 126 3.32 20.11 10.40
C ALA A 126 3.42 21.62 10.59
N ASN A 127 3.81 22.05 11.80
CA ASN A 127 4.07 23.48 12.07
C ASN A 127 5.24 24.01 11.21
N GLY A 128 6.35 23.28 11.13
CA GLY A 128 7.47 23.65 10.26
C GLY A 128 7.08 23.76 8.79
N LEU A 129 6.23 22.85 8.30
CA LEU A 129 5.71 22.95 6.94
C LEU A 129 4.84 24.20 6.74
N LYS A 130 4.00 24.56 7.73
CA LYS A 130 3.22 25.81 7.69
C LYS A 130 4.13 27.06 7.72
N GLU A 131 5.19 27.05 8.54
CA GLU A 131 6.16 28.16 8.66
C GLU A 131 6.90 28.43 7.35
N ILE A 132 7.22 27.41 6.56
CA ILE A 132 7.79 27.57 5.21
C ILE A 132 6.74 27.79 4.11
N GLY A 133 5.48 28.01 4.48
CA GLY A 133 4.42 28.41 3.54
C GLY A 133 3.72 27.28 2.81
N ILE A 134 3.87 26.01 3.20
CA ILE A 134 3.15 24.87 2.60
C ILE A 134 1.65 25.01 2.87
N LYS A 135 0.84 24.86 1.84
CA LYS A 135 -0.63 24.98 1.85
C LYS A 135 -1.30 23.68 1.40
N PRO A 136 -2.61 23.51 1.66
CA PRO A 136 -3.38 22.42 1.09
C PRO A 136 -3.20 22.33 -0.43
N GLY A 137 -2.91 21.13 -0.94
CA GLY A 137 -2.64 20.89 -2.36
C GLY A 137 -1.19 21.09 -2.80
N ASP A 138 -0.32 21.68 -1.98
CA ASP A 138 1.12 21.69 -2.26
C ASP A 138 1.71 20.30 -2.11
N ARG A 139 2.78 20.00 -2.85
CA ARG A 139 3.43 18.68 -2.82
C ARG A 139 4.60 18.71 -1.86
N VAL A 140 4.66 17.67 -1.03
CA VAL A 140 5.77 17.36 -0.13
C VAL A 140 6.35 16.01 -0.52
N ALA A 141 7.64 16.00 -0.87
CA ALA A 141 8.34 14.79 -1.25
C ALA A 141 9.15 14.21 -0.10
N THR A 142 9.26 12.88 -0.05
CA THR A 142 10.05 12.16 0.93
C THR A 142 10.91 11.11 0.24
N ILE A 143 12.23 11.15 0.48
CA ILE A 143 13.21 10.16 0.01
C ILE A 143 13.94 9.65 1.24
N LEU A 144 13.37 8.64 1.91
CA LEU A 144 13.85 8.06 3.15
C LEU A 144 13.72 6.54 3.14
N PRO A 145 14.50 5.82 3.94
CA PRO A 145 14.19 4.45 4.29
C PRO A 145 12.86 4.34 5.06
N ASN A 146 12.40 3.12 5.32
CA ASN A 146 11.17 2.87 6.07
C ASN A 146 11.39 3.12 7.57
N ARG A 147 11.38 4.39 7.98
CA ARG A 147 11.67 4.89 9.33
C ARG A 147 10.56 5.78 9.85
N ILE A 148 10.60 6.06 11.16
CA ILE A 148 9.61 6.92 11.83
C ILE A 148 9.53 8.31 11.21
N GLU A 149 10.64 8.88 10.72
CA GLU A 149 10.66 10.20 10.10
C GLU A 149 9.86 10.23 8.78
N ALA A 150 9.87 9.13 8.02
CA ALA A 150 9.05 9.00 6.82
C ALA A 150 7.55 8.99 7.17
N LEU A 151 7.16 8.24 8.22
CA LEU A 151 5.78 8.22 8.71
C LEU A 151 5.35 9.59 9.23
N VAL A 152 6.21 10.26 9.98
CA VAL A 152 5.92 11.60 10.52
C VAL A 152 5.77 12.62 9.39
N SER A 153 6.63 12.58 8.36
CA SER A 153 6.53 13.49 7.20
C SER A 153 5.20 13.29 6.43
N LEU A 154 4.76 12.04 6.27
CA LEU A 154 3.48 11.70 5.65
C LEU A 154 2.31 12.27 6.46
N LEU A 155 2.27 11.96 7.77
CA LEU A 155 1.17 12.39 8.64
C LEU A 155 1.13 13.92 8.83
N ALA A 156 2.30 14.57 8.90
CA ALA A 156 2.40 16.01 8.97
C ALA A 156 1.88 16.69 7.69
N SER A 157 2.27 16.18 6.52
CA SER A 157 1.75 16.65 5.24
C SER A 157 0.23 16.48 5.15
N ALA A 158 -0.28 15.29 5.52
CA ALA A 158 -1.70 14.99 5.50
C ALA A 158 -2.51 15.86 6.47
N SER A 159 -1.98 16.18 7.66
CA SER A 159 -2.69 17.02 8.66
C SER A 159 -3.02 18.40 8.14
N ILE A 160 -2.14 18.98 7.31
CA ILE A 160 -2.30 20.31 6.70
C ILE A 160 -2.84 20.29 5.27
N GLY A 161 -3.24 19.10 4.77
CA GLY A 161 -3.80 18.95 3.43
C GLY A 161 -2.79 19.02 2.29
N ALA A 162 -1.50 18.93 2.57
CA ALA A 162 -0.48 18.80 1.53
C ALA A 162 -0.49 17.39 0.93
N ILE A 163 -0.13 17.29 -0.34
CA ILE A 163 -0.08 16.03 -1.08
C ILE A 163 1.29 15.40 -0.87
N TRP A 164 1.32 14.21 -0.28
CA TRP A 164 2.56 13.49 -0.02
C TRP A 164 2.95 12.59 -1.19
N THR A 165 4.23 12.59 -1.54
CA THR A 165 4.81 11.70 -2.55
C THR A 165 6.16 11.17 -2.09
N SER A 166 6.56 9.97 -2.53
CA SER A 166 7.76 9.34 -2.00
C SER A 166 8.51 8.47 -2.99
N CYS A 167 9.80 8.33 -2.73
CA CYS A 167 10.69 7.34 -3.32
C CYS A 167 11.58 6.71 -2.26
N SER A 168 12.04 5.49 -2.51
CA SER A 168 13.11 4.88 -1.73
C SER A 168 14.47 5.46 -2.14
N PRO A 169 15.43 5.66 -1.21
CA PRO A 169 16.79 6.06 -1.55
C PRO A 169 17.53 4.99 -2.37
N ASP A 170 17.02 3.75 -2.43
CA ASP A 170 17.57 2.66 -3.24
C ASP A 170 17.40 2.89 -4.74
N PHE A 171 16.47 3.74 -5.15
CA PHE A 171 16.29 4.07 -6.57
C PHE A 171 17.48 4.87 -7.08
N GLY A 172 17.89 4.65 -8.34
CA GLY A 172 18.88 5.49 -9.01
C GLY A 172 18.42 6.95 -9.07
N THR A 173 19.35 7.92 -9.07
CA THR A 173 19.03 9.36 -9.09
C THR A 173 18.05 9.73 -10.20
N LYS A 174 18.30 9.25 -11.43
CA LYS A 174 17.37 9.43 -12.56
C LYS A 174 15.97 8.87 -12.26
N GLY A 175 15.88 7.67 -11.68
CA GLY A 175 14.60 7.05 -11.33
C GLY A 175 13.81 7.85 -10.28
N ILE A 176 14.50 8.55 -9.37
CA ILE A 176 13.89 9.47 -8.41
C ILE A 176 13.41 10.74 -9.12
N ILE A 177 14.25 11.32 -9.96
CA ILE A 177 13.92 12.55 -10.73
C ILE A 177 12.74 12.30 -11.67
N ASP A 178 12.73 11.17 -12.38
CA ASP A 178 11.64 10.78 -13.29
C ASP A 178 10.28 10.62 -12.58
N ARG A 179 10.28 10.39 -11.26
CA ARG A 179 9.09 10.29 -10.42
C ARG A 179 8.77 11.61 -9.74
N ILE A 180 9.55 11.99 -8.77
CA ILE A 180 9.30 13.17 -7.90
C ILE A 180 9.32 14.47 -8.71
N GLY A 181 10.21 14.59 -9.71
CA GLY A 181 10.30 15.75 -10.58
C GLY A 181 9.00 16.08 -11.32
N GLN A 182 8.15 15.08 -11.63
CA GLN A 182 6.86 15.32 -12.26
C GLN A 182 5.93 16.19 -11.39
N THR A 183 6.07 16.11 -10.06
CA THR A 183 5.15 16.74 -9.10
C THR A 183 5.59 18.11 -8.64
N ASN A 184 6.84 18.50 -8.92
CA ASN A 184 7.44 19.77 -8.48
C ASN A 184 7.12 20.07 -7.00
N PRO A 185 7.66 19.27 -6.04
CA PRO A 185 7.40 19.48 -4.62
C PRO A 185 8.07 20.76 -4.12
N LYS A 186 7.43 21.42 -3.14
CA LYS A 186 7.97 22.60 -2.47
C LYS A 186 8.88 22.24 -1.30
N ALA A 187 8.67 21.10 -0.67
CA ALA A 187 9.51 20.59 0.42
C ALA A 187 9.98 19.18 0.13
N LEU A 188 11.21 18.88 0.53
CA LEU A 188 11.85 17.57 0.37
C LEU A 188 12.39 17.09 1.72
N PHE A 189 11.84 15.99 2.23
CA PHE A 189 12.42 15.22 3.33
C PHE A 189 13.40 14.19 2.76
N THR A 190 14.63 14.16 3.27
CA THR A 190 15.66 13.26 2.77
C THR A 190 16.67 12.90 3.87
N THR A 191 17.65 12.07 3.53
CA THR A 191 18.77 11.68 4.39
C THR A 191 20.08 11.81 3.63
N SER A 192 21.17 12.10 4.32
CA SER A 192 22.50 12.13 3.71
C SER A 192 23.13 10.75 3.60
N SER A 193 22.67 9.79 4.39
CA SER A 193 23.09 8.40 4.33
C SER A 193 22.00 7.46 4.83
N TYR A 194 22.06 6.20 4.45
CA TYR A 194 21.18 5.15 4.97
C TYR A 194 21.92 3.82 5.05
N ARG A 195 21.42 2.92 5.89
CA ARG A 195 21.98 1.57 6.04
C ARG A 195 21.09 0.56 5.34
N TYR A 196 21.71 -0.34 4.59
CA TYR A 196 21.04 -1.45 3.95
C TYR A 196 22.01 -2.62 3.73
N ASN A 197 21.62 -3.83 4.08
CA ASN A 197 22.43 -5.04 4.00
C ASN A 197 23.78 -4.90 4.78
N ASN A 198 23.70 -4.39 6.01
CA ASN A 198 24.84 -4.08 6.88
C ASN A 198 25.88 -3.10 6.30
N LYS A 199 25.54 -2.41 5.23
CA LYS A 199 26.39 -1.38 4.62
C LYS A 199 25.77 -0.01 4.78
N GLU A 200 26.62 0.98 5.02
CA GLU A 200 26.24 2.38 4.95
C GLU A 200 26.37 2.85 3.50
N HIS A 201 25.31 3.47 3.01
CA HIS A 201 25.23 4.03 1.66
C HIS A 201 25.22 5.55 1.78
N ASP A 202 26.14 6.21 1.08
CA ASP A 202 26.16 7.66 0.97
C ASP A 202 25.08 8.12 -0.02
N PHE A 203 24.27 9.07 0.42
CA PHE A 203 23.22 9.69 -0.40
C PHE A 203 23.43 11.21 -0.56
N ALA A 204 24.38 11.80 0.19
CA ALA A 204 24.58 13.23 0.28
C ALA A 204 24.83 13.90 -1.09
N ASN A 205 25.69 13.31 -1.92
CA ASN A 205 25.99 13.86 -3.24
C ASN A 205 24.80 13.82 -4.22
N ARG A 206 23.84 12.93 -3.99
CA ARG A 206 22.63 12.79 -4.82
C ARG A 206 21.57 13.85 -4.49
N ILE A 207 21.58 14.40 -3.27
CA ILE A 207 20.62 15.41 -2.83
C ILE A 207 20.69 16.64 -3.74
N SER A 208 21.88 17.14 -4.05
CA SER A 208 22.06 18.33 -4.90
C SER A 208 21.54 18.08 -6.32
N GLU A 209 21.88 16.94 -6.93
CA GLU A 209 21.40 16.58 -8.27
C GLU A 209 19.86 16.47 -8.33
N ILE A 210 19.26 15.88 -7.31
CA ILE A 210 17.81 15.78 -7.21
C ILE A 210 17.19 17.18 -7.02
N ALA A 211 17.72 17.99 -6.09
CA ALA A 211 17.22 19.31 -5.80
C ALA A 211 17.30 20.26 -7.01
N ASP A 212 18.39 20.20 -7.80
CA ASP A 212 18.56 20.96 -9.05
C ASP A 212 17.45 20.68 -10.07
N SER A 213 16.85 19.48 -10.02
CA SER A 213 15.75 19.09 -10.90
C SER A 213 14.36 19.58 -10.44
N LEU A 214 14.23 20.05 -9.19
CA LEU A 214 12.96 20.40 -8.56
C LEU A 214 12.74 21.92 -8.57
N LYS A 215 12.02 22.43 -9.56
CA LYS A 215 11.90 23.87 -9.86
C LYS A 215 11.19 24.69 -8.78
N GLU A 216 10.28 24.06 -8.01
CA GLU A 216 9.48 24.74 -6.98
C GLU A 216 9.99 24.44 -5.56
N LEU A 217 11.16 23.81 -5.42
CA LEU A 217 11.70 23.42 -4.12
C LEU A 217 12.11 24.66 -3.30
N GLU A 218 11.48 24.82 -2.14
CA GLU A 218 11.72 25.94 -1.22
C GLU A 218 12.57 25.52 -0.02
N SER A 219 12.48 24.25 0.42
CA SER A 219 13.21 23.76 1.60
C SER A 219 13.55 22.30 1.52
N ILE A 220 14.72 21.94 2.05
CA ILE A 220 15.17 20.55 2.24
C ILE A 220 15.26 20.26 3.73
N ILE A 221 14.60 19.19 4.18
CA ILE A 221 14.61 18.73 5.56
C ILE A 221 15.42 17.42 5.61
N ILE A 222 16.53 17.43 6.35
CA ILE A 222 17.48 16.32 6.40
C ILE A 222 17.43 15.61 7.73
N VAL A 223 17.25 14.28 7.68
CA VAL A 223 17.10 13.44 8.87
C VAL A 223 18.45 13.18 9.55
N ASP A 224 19.48 12.84 8.78
CA ASP A 224 20.84 12.58 9.27
C ASP A 224 21.81 13.60 8.66
N ASP A 225 22.74 14.12 9.47
CA ASP A 225 23.63 15.23 9.09
C ASP A 225 25.03 14.81 8.62
N LYS A 226 25.27 13.53 8.45
CA LYS A 226 26.57 13.02 8.00
C LYS A 226 26.91 13.52 6.60
N ASN A 227 28.06 14.20 6.46
CA ASN A 227 28.59 14.70 5.18
C ASN A 227 27.73 15.76 4.45
N ILE A 228 26.77 16.39 5.13
CA ILE A 228 25.84 17.36 4.53
C ILE A 228 26.57 18.58 3.96
N GLU A 229 27.54 19.13 4.70
CA GLU A 229 28.22 20.40 4.37
C GLU A 229 28.81 20.44 2.94
N LYS A 230 29.12 19.28 2.37
CA LYS A 230 29.72 19.16 1.02
C LYS A 230 28.69 19.10 -0.11
N SER A 231 27.43 18.75 0.21
CA SER A 231 26.47 18.31 -0.80
C SER A 231 25.31 19.28 -1.06
N VAL A 232 25.00 20.18 -0.12
CA VAL A 232 23.76 20.99 -0.16
C VAL A 232 24.06 22.49 -0.03
N ILE A 233 25.25 22.94 -0.38
CA ILE A 233 25.76 24.29 -0.16
C ILE A 233 24.89 25.39 -0.79
N ASN A 234 24.13 25.08 -1.84
CA ASN A 234 23.35 26.06 -2.60
C ASN A 234 21.85 26.09 -2.25
N TYR A 235 21.40 25.30 -1.28
CA TYR A 235 20.00 25.19 -0.90
C TYR A 235 19.78 25.50 0.57
N ASN A 236 18.65 26.11 0.89
CA ASN A 236 18.19 26.23 2.26
C ASN A 236 17.84 24.82 2.77
N TYR A 237 18.53 24.34 3.78
CA TYR A 237 18.19 23.09 4.45
C TYR A 237 18.11 23.28 5.97
N VAL A 238 17.38 22.39 6.60
CA VAL A 238 17.23 22.34 8.06
C VAL A 238 17.25 20.89 8.52
N LEU A 239 17.77 20.64 9.70
CA LEU A 239 17.76 19.29 10.29
C LEU A 239 16.34 18.95 10.78
N PHE A 240 15.93 17.71 10.55
CA PHE A 240 14.59 17.23 10.93
C PHE A 240 14.25 17.52 12.40
N ASN A 241 15.22 17.35 13.29
CA ASN A 241 15.03 17.59 14.71
C ASN A 241 14.92 19.09 15.08
N GLU A 242 15.32 19.98 14.21
CA GLU A 242 15.25 21.44 14.36
C GLU A 242 14.08 22.05 13.61
N PHE A 243 13.46 21.30 12.70
CA PHE A 243 12.39 21.77 11.85
C PHE A 243 11.06 21.88 12.60
N GLY A 244 10.50 23.09 12.60
CA GLY A 244 9.25 23.44 13.27
C GLY A 244 9.36 23.55 14.80
N SER A 245 8.36 24.14 15.39
CA SER A 245 8.23 24.35 16.83
C SER A 245 7.18 23.42 17.45
N ASN A 246 7.29 23.16 18.75
CA ASN A 246 6.31 22.36 19.48
C ASN A 246 4.96 23.10 19.54
N CYS A 247 3.92 22.45 19.13
CA CYS A 247 2.55 22.93 19.18
C CYS A 247 1.57 21.77 19.38
N GLU A 248 0.32 22.07 19.57
CA GLU A 248 -0.76 21.07 19.43
C GLU A 248 -1.01 20.78 17.95
N ILE A 249 -1.43 19.53 17.69
CA ILE A 249 -1.75 19.14 16.33
C ILE A 249 -3.08 19.76 15.90
N ASP A 250 -3.11 20.27 14.67
CA ASP A 250 -4.32 20.80 14.04
C ASP A 250 -4.57 20.05 12.73
N PHE A 251 -5.83 19.71 12.49
CA PHE A 251 -6.25 18.95 11.32
C PHE A 251 -7.15 19.79 10.42
N ILE A 252 -6.70 20.05 9.20
CA ILE A 252 -7.51 20.76 8.22
C ILE A 252 -8.60 19.84 7.67
N SER A 253 -9.86 20.22 7.85
CA SER A 253 -11.01 19.49 7.32
C SER A 253 -11.12 19.71 5.81
N LEU A 254 -11.07 18.63 5.03
CA LEU A 254 -10.94 18.64 3.57
C LEU A 254 -12.03 17.78 2.90
N PRO A 255 -12.41 18.10 1.64
CA PRO A 255 -13.34 17.26 0.90
C PRO A 255 -12.86 15.82 0.75
N PHE A 256 -13.79 14.85 0.67
CA PHE A 256 -13.50 13.44 0.43
C PHE A 256 -12.56 13.22 -0.75
N SER A 257 -12.76 13.95 -1.84
CA SER A 257 -11.98 13.86 -3.07
C SER A 257 -10.66 14.66 -3.04
N HIS A 258 -10.30 15.31 -1.93
CA HIS A 258 -9.03 16.04 -1.85
C HIS A 258 -7.85 15.08 -2.05
N PRO A 259 -6.84 15.43 -2.88
CA PRO A 259 -5.65 14.60 -3.08
C PRO A 259 -4.86 14.38 -1.79
N SER A 260 -4.47 13.14 -1.51
CA SER A 260 -3.61 12.80 -0.36
C SER A 260 -2.24 12.32 -0.77
N TYR A 261 -2.20 11.45 -1.78
CA TYR A 261 -0.98 10.77 -2.23
C TYR A 261 -0.79 10.88 -3.73
N ILE A 262 0.48 10.92 -4.15
CA ILE A 262 0.89 10.63 -5.53
C ILE A 262 1.84 9.44 -5.48
N LEU A 263 1.40 8.32 -6.06
CA LEU A 263 2.19 7.10 -6.20
C LEU A 263 2.64 6.93 -7.66
N TYR A 264 3.71 6.19 -7.84
CA TYR A 264 4.27 5.96 -9.17
C TYR A 264 4.22 4.48 -9.54
N THR A 265 3.80 4.20 -10.77
CA THR A 265 3.92 2.88 -11.37
C THR A 265 4.62 2.96 -12.69
N SER A 266 5.44 1.94 -12.98
CA SER A 266 6.07 1.81 -14.28
C SER A 266 5.02 1.62 -15.37
N GLY A 267 5.17 2.37 -16.47
CA GLY A 267 4.35 2.20 -17.66
C GLY A 267 5.07 1.38 -18.73
N THR A 268 4.35 0.87 -19.70
CA THR A 268 4.91 0.18 -20.87
C THR A 268 5.66 1.14 -21.79
N THR A 269 5.36 2.43 -21.71
CA THR A 269 5.92 3.46 -22.61
C THR A 269 6.22 4.75 -21.84
N GLY A 270 7.49 5.07 -21.61
CA GLY A 270 7.90 6.39 -21.12
C GLY A 270 8.02 6.53 -19.59
N ALA A 271 7.82 7.74 -19.09
CA ALA A 271 7.94 8.08 -17.67
C ALA A 271 6.91 7.33 -16.79
N PRO A 272 7.25 7.04 -15.53
CA PRO A 272 6.30 6.43 -14.60
C PRO A 272 5.00 7.22 -14.48
N LYS A 273 3.86 6.50 -14.38
CA LYS A 273 2.55 7.13 -14.15
C LYS A 273 2.50 7.68 -12.72
N ALA A 274 2.26 8.95 -12.57
CA ALA A 274 2.07 9.60 -11.26
C ALA A 274 0.56 9.62 -10.93
N ILE A 275 0.11 8.71 -10.08
CA ILE A 275 -1.30 8.42 -9.79
C ILE A 275 -1.74 9.19 -8.56
N VAL A 276 -2.82 9.97 -8.67
CA VAL A 276 -3.33 10.81 -7.60
C VAL A 276 -4.48 10.11 -6.87
N HIS A 277 -4.33 9.92 -5.57
CA HIS A 277 -5.33 9.27 -4.72
C HIS A 277 -5.99 10.26 -3.74
N SER A 278 -7.28 10.04 -3.45
CA SER A 278 -8.07 10.88 -2.54
C SER A 278 -7.92 10.48 -1.07
N ILE A 279 -8.13 11.44 -0.18
CA ILE A 279 -8.19 11.21 1.27
C ILE A 279 -9.26 10.18 1.61
N GLY A 280 -10.51 10.48 1.23
CA GLY A 280 -11.66 9.68 1.64
C GLY A 280 -11.66 8.29 1.02
N GLY A 281 -11.29 8.19 -0.26
CA GLY A 281 -11.17 6.90 -0.95
C GLY A 281 -10.13 6.00 -0.28
N THR A 282 -8.98 6.56 0.09
CA THR A 282 -7.92 5.84 0.81
C THR A 282 -8.42 5.32 2.17
N ILE A 283 -8.96 6.20 3.01
CA ILE A 283 -9.42 5.82 4.36
C ILE A 283 -10.50 4.74 4.29
N LEU A 284 -11.55 5.00 3.51
CA LEU A 284 -12.73 4.13 3.45
C LEU A 284 -12.35 2.72 2.95
N GLN A 285 -11.54 2.67 1.90
CA GLN A 285 -11.12 1.41 1.31
C GLN A 285 -10.16 0.63 2.22
N HIS A 286 -9.14 1.29 2.77
CA HIS A 286 -8.16 0.63 3.64
C HIS A 286 -8.78 0.16 4.95
N PHE A 287 -9.65 0.96 5.57
CA PHE A 287 -10.31 0.56 6.81
C PHE A 287 -11.24 -0.63 6.60
N LYS A 288 -11.99 -0.65 5.47
CA LYS A 288 -12.77 -1.82 5.05
C LYS A 288 -11.87 -3.07 4.93
N GLU A 289 -10.71 -2.95 4.30
CA GLU A 289 -9.81 -4.09 4.09
C GLU A 289 -9.19 -4.57 5.41
N HIS A 290 -8.66 -3.67 6.22
CA HIS A 290 -8.09 -4.03 7.51
C HIS A 290 -9.12 -4.64 8.47
N LYS A 291 -10.27 -4.01 8.64
CA LYS A 291 -11.30 -4.46 9.59
C LYS A 291 -12.04 -5.70 9.11
N LEU A 292 -12.54 -5.69 7.86
CA LEU A 292 -13.46 -6.73 7.42
C LEU A 292 -12.76 -7.92 6.77
N HIS A 293 -11.66 -7.69 6.05
CA HIS A 293 -10.94 -8.78 5.36
C HIS A 293 -9.83 -9.40 6.20
N ASN A 294 -9.08 -8.58 6.93
CA ASN A 294 -7.97 -9.06 7.75
C ASN A 294 -8.35 -9.28 9.21
N ASP A 295 -9.57 -8.93 9.62
CA ASP A 295 -10.02 -8.98 11.02
C ASP A 295 -9.01 -8.29 11.98
N LEU A 296 -8.47 -7.15 11.54
CA LEU A 296 -7.53 -6.36 12.33
C LEU A 296 -8.26 -5.71 13.50
N ARG A 297 -7.81 -6.02 14.71
CA ARG A 297 -8.43 -5.61 15.98
C ARG A 297 -7.58 -4.53 16.66
N SER A 298 -8.19 -3.78 17.56
CA SER A 298 -7.43 -2.94 18.48
C SER A 298 -6.44 -3.80 19.27
N ASN A 299 -5.23 -3.28 19.48
CA ASN A 299 -4.08 -3.97 20.11
C ASN A 299 -3.41 -5.07 19.24
N ASP A 300 -3.85 -5.32 18.03
CA ASP A 300 -3.08 -6.14 17.10
C ASP A 300 -1.78 -5.45 16.70
N LYS A 301 -0.81 -6.26 16.28
CA LYS A 301 0.46 -5.77 15.75
C LYS A 301 0.63 -6.23 14.33
N ILE A 302 0.79 -5.29 13.43
CA ILE A 302 0.95 -5.55 12.00
C ILE A 302 2.28 -5.04 11.48
N MET A 303 2.92 -5.85 10.66
CA MET A 303 4.11 -5.49 9.89
C MET A 303 3.92 -5.86 8.43
N TRP A 304 4.38 -5.01 7.53
CA TRP A 304 4.59 -5.37 6.13
C TRP A 304 6.02 -5.08 5.72
N TYR A 305 6.73 -6.07 5.18
CA TYR A 305 8.04 -5.82 4.60
C TYR A 305 7.87 -5.03 3.29
N THR A 306 8.16 -3.75 3.34
CA THR A 306 7.95 -2.81 2.23
C THR A 306 8.88 -1.60 2.37
N ASN A 307 8.99 -0.79 1.33
CA ASN A 307 9.56 0.54 1.41
C ASN A 307 8.50 1.62 1.16
N ILE A 308 8.84 2.88 1.40
CA ILE A 308 7.89 3.99 1.36
C ILE A 308 7.37 4.34 -0.05
N ALA A 309 8.01 3.83 -1.10
CA ALA A 309 7.62 4.08 -2.49
C ALA A 309 6.51 3.12 -2.98
N TRP A 310 6.24 2.04 -2.25
CA TRP A 310 5.27 1.03 -2.65
C TRP A 310 3.91 1.25 -2.01
N MET A 311 2.86 0.83 -2.73
CA MET A 311 1.48 0.95 -2.26
C MET A 311 1.24 0.27 -0.91
N MET A 312 1.94 -0.84 -0.63
CA MET A 312 1.79 -1.57 0.63
C MET A 312 2.24 -0.77 1.86
N TYR A 313 3.13 0.23 1.70
CA TYR A 313 3.45 1.16 2.78
C TYR A 313 2.23 1.98 3.18
N HIS A 314 1.54 2.59 2.23
CA HIS A 314 0.33 3.39 2.48
C HIS A 314 -0.79 2.53 3.08
N TRP A 315 -0.91 1.31 2.58
CA TRP A 315 -1.89 0.36 3.06
C TRP A 315 -1.63 -0.04 4.52
N VAL A 316 -0.41 -0.47 4.87
CA VAL A 316 -0.10 -0.89 6.23
C VAL A 316 -0.10 0.27 7.23
N VAL A 317 0.29 1.49 6.82
CA VAL A 317 0.21 2.70 7.65
C VAL A 317 -1.24 3.00 8.07
N SER A 318 -2.21 2.72 7.20
CA SER A 318 -3.63 2.92 7.51
C SER A 318 -4.15 2.02 8.64
N SER A 319 -3.42 0.98 9.03
CA SER A 319 -3.73 0.14 10.19
C SER A 319 -3.74 0.91 11.52
N LEU A 320 -3.01 2.02 11.59
CA LEU A 320 -3.01 2.93 12.75
C LEU A 320 -4.41 3.42 13.09
N GLY A 321 -5.21 3.80 12.09
CA GLY A 321 -6.59 4.23 12.27
C GLY A 321 -7.54 3.09 12.66
N CYS A 322 -7.11 1.84 12.50
CA CYS A 322 -7.85 0.67 12.97
C CYS A 322 -7.54 0.30 14.43
N GLY A 323 -6.67 1.05 15.11
CA GLY A 323 -6.28 0.82 16.50
C GLY A 323 -5.17 -0.22 16.68
N ALA A 324 -4.47 -0.60 15.62
CA ALA A 324 -3.33 -1.52 15.67
C ALA A 324 -2.02 -0.79 15.97
N THR A 325 -1.02 -1.54 16.44
CA THR A 325 0.37 -1.11 16.49
C THR A 325 1.02 -1.42 15.15
N LEU A 326 1.53 -0.40 14.48
CA LEU A 326 2.33 -0.54 13.27
C LEU A 326 3.79 -0.89 13.64
N VAL A 327 4.31 -1.99 13.12
CA VAL A 327 5.72 -2.34 13.25
C VAL A 327 6.44 -1.98 11.96
N ILE A 328 7.34 -0.99 12.03
CA ILE A 328 8.16 -0.54 10.90
C ILE A 328 9.48 -1.29 10.96
N TYR A 329 9.93 -1.81 9.82
CA TYR A 329 11.21 -2.49 9.68
C TYR A 329 12.04 -1.81 8.60
N ASP A 330 13.24 -1.37 8.97
CA ASP A 330 14.25 -0.82 8.06
C ASP A 330 15.41 -1.80 7.87
N GLY A 331 15.66 -2.23 6.63
CA GLY A 331 16.73 -3.15 6.27
C GLY A 331 16.33 -4.24 5.31
N VAL A 332 17.21 -5.22 5.12
CA VAL A 332 16.98 -6.36 4.24
C VAL A 332 16.18 -7.48 4.94
N PRO A 333 15.38 -8.27 4.20
CA PRO A 333 14.69 -9.42 4.77
C PRO A 333 15.62 -10.64 4.90
N ILE A 334 16.71 -10.64 4.12
CA ILE A 334 17.70 -11.73 4.03
C ILE A 334 19.10 -11.13 3.98
N ILE A 335 19.94 -11.50 4.91
CA ILE A 335 21.37 -11.12 4.90
C ILE A 335 22.15 -12.15 4.09
N LYS A 336 22.92 -11.67 3.12
CA LYS A 336 23.90 -12.48 2.43
C LYS A 336 25.18 -12.56 3.28
N LYS A 337 25.53 -13.77 3.73
CA LYS A 337 26.81 -14.13 4.35
C LYS A 337 27.74 -14.75 3.29
N GLU A 338 29.03 -14.87 3.55
CA GLU A 338 30.03 -15.33 2.55
C GLU A 338 29.61 -16.61 1.81
N ASN A 339 29.09 -17.62 2.52
CA ASN A 339 28.70 -18.90 1.95
C ASN A 339 27.22 -19.29 2.23
N ASN A 340 26.40 -18.38 2.76
CA ASN A 340 25.03 -18.71 3.15
C ASN A 340 24.14 -17.46 3.15
N PHE A 341 22.84 -17.69 3.26
CA PHE A 341 21.83 -16.65 3.43
C PHE A 341 21.15 -16.81 4.79
N ASP A 342 20.93 -15.70 5.49
CA ASP A 342 20.20 -15.66 6.76
C ASP A 342 18.83 -15.00 6.54
N GLY A 343 17.79 -15.81 6.53
CA GLY A 343 16.38 -15.37 6.38
C GLY A 343 15.67 -15.14 7.70
N SER A 344 16.39 -15.12 8.81
CA SER A 344 15.83 -15.11 10.17
C SER A 344 15.25 -13.76 10.62
N LEU A 345 15.67 -12.64 10.00
CA LEU A 345 15.44 -11.29 10.52
C LEU A 345 13.97 -10.98 10.77
N LEU A 346 13.13 -11.15 9.77
CA LEU A 346 11.70 -10.82 9.89
C LEU A 346 11.00 -11.74 10.89
N TRP A 347 11.41 -13.00 10.99
CA TRP A 347 10.85 -13.96 11.96
C TRP A 347 11.25 -13.65 13.39
N LYS A 348 12.47 -13.16 13.62
CA LYS A 348 12.89 -12.62 14.93
C LYS A 348 12.04 -11.43 15.35
N VAL A 349 11.69 -10.55 14.41
CA VAL A 349 10.77 -9.44 14.68
C VAL A 349 9.38 -9.98 14.99
N ALA A 350 8.87 -10.94 14.20
CA ALA A 350 7.54 -11.54 14.41
C ALA A 350 7.42 -12.18 15.80
N ASP A 351 8.42 -12.93 16.21
CA ASP A 351 8.47 -13.55 17.54
C ASP A 351 8.60 -12.52 18.67
N ARG A 352 9.60 -11.62 18.58
CA ARG A 352 9.86 -10.61 19.61
C ARG A 352 8.68 -9.68 19.84
N GLU A 353 8.08 -9.17 18.76
CA GLU A 353 6.97 -8.21 18.83
C GLU A 353 5.62 -8.89 19.01
N LYS A 354 5.55 -10.23 18.89
CA LYS A 354 4.30 -10.98 18.91
C LYS A 354 3.32 -10.47 17.83
N LEU A 355 3.81 -10.44 16.59
CA LEU A 355 2.98 -10.00 15.46
C LEU A 355 1.72 -10.85 15.34
N THR A 356 0.61 -10.19 15.04
CA THR A 356 -0.67 -10.84 14.72
C THR A 356 -0.91 -10.93 13.22
N HIS A 357 -0.34 -9.97 12.47
CA HIS A 357 -0.42 -9.89 11.02
C HIS A 357 0.97 -9.60 10.45
N MET A 358 1.34 -10.33 9.42
CA MET A 358 2.64 -10.16 8.75
C MET A 358 2.47 -10.22 7.23
N GLY A 359 2.94 -9.19 6.55
CA GLY A 359 2.96 -9.12 5.09
C GLY A 359 4.37 -9.31 4.51
N ILE A 360 4.48 -10.19 3.52
CA ILE A 360 5.74 -10.53 2.84
C ILE A 360 5.55 -10.64 1.33
N SER A 361 6.65 -10.76 0.59
CA SER A 361 6.58 -11.02 -0.86
C SER A 361 6.73 -12.52 -1.17
N PRO A 362 6.12 -13.02 -2.27
CA PRO A 362 6.37 -14.37 -2.76
C PRO A 362 7.84 -14.65 -3.04
N LYS A 363 8.60 -13.64 -3.47
CA LYS A 363 10.06 -13.77 -3.68
C LYS A 363 10.81 -14.07 -2.37
N TYR A 364 10.42 -13.43 -1.26
CA TYR A 364 10.99 -13.74 0.05
C TYR A 364 10.70 -15.19 0.44
N MET A 365 9.46 -15.66 0.24
CA MET A 365 9.09 -17.07 0.49
C MET A 365 9.94 -18.05 -0.33
N SER A 366 10.09 -17.82 -1.65
CA SER A 366 10.94 -18.68 -2.49
C SER A 366 12.38 -18.75 -1.98
N THR A 367 12.93 -17.62 -1.54
CA THR A 367 14.28 -17.61 -0.99
C THR A 367 14.37 -18.38 0.33
N LEU A 368 13.35 -18.33 1.19
CA LEU A 368 13.29 -19.14 2.42
C LEU A 368 13.21 -20.64 2.11
N GLU A 369 12.47 -21.03 1.06
CA GLU A 369 12.44 -22.42 0.58
C GLU A 369 13.84 -22.88 0.13
N ASP A 370 14.52 -22.07 -0.69
CA ASP A 370 15.86 -22.37 -1.23
C ASP A 370 16.89 -22.57 -0.11
N ILE A 371 16.85 -21.72 0.92
CA ILE A 371 17.76 -21.81 2.08
C ILE A 371 17.26 -22.77 3.17
N LYS A 372 16.14 -23.43 2.93
CA LYS A 372 15.50 -24.40 3.85
C LYS A 372 15.23 -23.84 5.24
N GLU A 373 14.85 -22.54 5.29
CA GLU A 373 14.43 -21.92 6.55
C GLU A 373 13.08 -22.49 6.99
N LYS A 374 12.95 -22.77 8.30
CA LYS A 374 11.75 -23.33 8.89
C LYS A 374 11.35 -22.52 10.12
N PRO A 375 10.61 -21.44 9.96
CA PRO A 375 10.21 -20.59 11.07
C PRO A 375 9.47 -21.31 12.20
N ILE A 376 8.62 -22.29 11.89
CA ILE A 376 7.85 -23.08 12.88
C ILE A 376 8.73 -23.81 13.90
N GLU A 377 9.96 -24.19 13.52
CA GLU A 377 10.89 -24.92 14.40
C GLU A 377 11.69 -23.98 15.31
N LYS A 378 11.76 -22.66 15.00
CA LYS A 378 12.72 -21.73 15.61
C LYS A 378 12.08 -20.58 16.38
N TYR A 379 10.84 -20.21 16.05
CA TYR A 379 10.21 -19.00 16.57
C TYR A 379 8.84 -19.29 17.17
N ASN A 380 8.47 -18.53 18.20
CA ASN A 380 7.12 -18.57 18.74
C ASN A 380 6.20 -17.66 17.91
N LEU A 381 5.45 -18.27 16.98
CA LEU A 381 4.50 -17.59 16.10
C LEU A 381 3.04 -17.82 16.54
N GLU A 382 2.79 -18.13 17.81
CA GLU A 382 1.44 -18.40 18.33
C GLU A 382 0.50 -17.23 18.12
N SER A 383 0.96 -16.00 18.32
CA SER A 383 0.20 -14.76 18.11
C SER A 383 -0.16 -14.49 16.64
N LEU A 384 0.61 -15.04 15.68
CA LEU A 384 0.43 -14.77 14.27
C LEU A 384 -0.85 -15.44 13.73
N ARG A 385 -1.87 -14.63 13.43
CA ARG A 385 -3.16 -15.09 12.91
C ARG A 385 -3.25 -15.00 11.40
N TRP A 386 -2.59 -14.01 10.80
CA TRP A 386 -2.62 -13.77 9.36
C TRP A 386 -1.23 -13.61 8.79
N LEU A 387 -0.94 -14.37 7.75
CA LEU A 387 0.16 -14.14 6.83
C LEU A 387 -0.41 -13.62 5.51
N LEU A 388 0.16 -12.54 5.00
CA LEU A 388 -0.31 -11.85 3.80
C LEU A 388 0.82 -11.84 2.77
N ALA A 389 0.48 -11.97 1.49
CA ALA A 389 1.46 -11.88 0.42
C ALA A 389 0.92 -11.08 -0.76
N ALA A 390 1.78 -10.23 -1.32
CA ALA A 390 1.47 -9.42 -2.49
C ALA A 390 2.71 -9.20 -3.37
N GLY A 391 2.45 -8.74 -4.59
CA GLY A 391 3.47 -8.31 -5.54
C GLY A 391 3.63 -9.26 -6.73
N SER A 392 3.49 -10.55 -6.55
CA SER A 392 3.47 -11.56 -7.62
C SER A 392 2.58 -12.74 -7.24
N PRO A 393 2.15 -13.58 -8.19
CA PRO A 393 1.39 -14.79 -7.88
C PRO A 393 2.15 -15.72 -6.93
N VAL A 394 1.43 -16.32 -6.00
CA VAL A 394 1.96 -17.35 -5.08
C VAL A 394 1.71 -18.72 -5.68
N ALA A 395 2.78 -19.48 -5.91
CA ALA A 395 2.66 -20.82 -6.47
C ALA A 395 1.98 -21.81 -5.47
N PRO A 396 1.21 -22.81 -5.95
CA PRO A 396 0.57 -23.78 -5.06
C PRO A 396 1.54 -24.50 -4.10
N SER A 397 2.78 -24.76 -4.53
CA SER A 397 3.82 -25.34 -3.66
C SER A 397 4.20 -24.42 -2.50
N GLN A 398 4.15 -23.10 -2.69
CA GLN A 398 4.42 -22.13 -1.62
C GLN A 398 3.32 -22.13 -0.56
N PHE A 399 2.06 -22.41 -0.93
CA PHE A 399 0.99 -22.63 0.06
C PHE A 399 1.33 -23.86 0.93
N ASP A 400 1.71 -24.98 0.32
CA ASP A 400 2.11 -26.19 1.06
C ASP A 400 3.28 -25.90 2.00
N TRP A 401 4.24 -25.13 1.51
CA TRP A 401 5.42 -24.73 2.29
C TRP A 401 5.06 -23.89 3.50
N ILE A 402 4.15 -22.91 3.36
CA ILE A 402 3.67 -22.04 4.46
C ILE A 402 3.08 -22.89 5.58
N TYR A 403 2.12 -23.77 5.27
CA TYR A 403 1.42 -24.57 6.27
C TYR A 403 2.33 -25.64 6.91
N LYS A 404 3.37 -26.06 6.21
CA LYS A 404 4.35 -27.01 6.72
C LYS A 404 5.46 -26.37 7.54
N ASN A 405 5.94 -25.17 7.16
CA ASN A 405 7.20 -24.62 7.68
C ASN A 405 7.04 -23.30 8.44
N ILE A 406 5.91 -22.60 8.30
CA ILE A 406 5.64 -21.35 9.05
C ILE A 406 4.66 -21.63 10.18
N LYS A 407 3.42 -21.98 9.87
CA LYS A 407 2.39 -22.29 10.86
C LYS A 407 1.25 -23.06 10.21
N ASN A 408 0.81 -24.15 10.82
CA ASN A 408 -0.25 -25.02 10.29
C ASN A 408 -1.67 -24.49 10.52
N ASP A 409 -1.85 -23.59 11.49
CA ASP A 409 -3.13 -22.93 11.79
C ASP A 409 -2.98 -21.42 11.62
N ILE A 410 -2.98 -20.96 10.37
CA ILE A 410 -2.85 -19.55 10.03
C ILE A 410 -3.76 -19.20 8.83
N GLY A 411 -4.46 -18.06 8.91
CA GLY A 411 -5.07 -17.49 7.73
C GLY A 411 -3.99 -17.00 6.77
N PHE A 412 -3.98 -17.51 5.56
CA PHE A 412 -3.07 -17.04 4.53
C PHE A 412 -3.85 -16.31 3.43
N ALA A 413 -3.47 -15.08 3.13
CA ALA A 413 -4.06 -14.31 2.05
C ALA A 413 -3.00 -13.90 1.03
N SER A 414 -2.99 -14.56 -0.13
CA SER A 414 -2.44 -13.96 -1.34
C SER A 414 -3.40 -12.87 -1.79
N ILE A 415 -2.94 -11.62 -1.88
CA ILE A 415 -3.77 -10.47 -2.25
C ILE A 415 -3.36 -9.93 -3.62
N SER A 416 -4.34 -9.50 -4.39
CA SER A 416 -4.14 -8.90 -5.71
C SER A 416 -4.80 -7.53 -5.78
N GLY A 417 -4.03 -6.56 -6.23
CA GLY A 417 -4.42 -5.16 -6.39
C GLY A 417 -3.24 -4.38 -6.95
N GLY A 418 -3.17 -3.09 -6.69
CA GLY A 418 -2.05 -2.29 -7.19
C GLY A 418 -2.06 -0.85 -6.73
N SER A 419 -0.97 -0.17 -7.03
CA SER A 419 -0.86 1.28 -6.80
C SER A 419 -1.92 2.06 -7.56
N GLU A 420 -2.43 1.47 -8.64
CA GLU A 420 -3.46 2.06 -9.49
C GLU A 420 -4.78 2.29 -8.76
N LEU A 421 -5.14 1.40 -7.85
CA LEU A 421 -6.38 1.52 -7.07
C LEU A 421 -6.10 1.79 -5.58
N LEU A 422 -4.83 1.77 -5.19
CA LEU A 422 -4.40 1.89 -3.78
C LEU A 422 -5.18 0.94 -2.85
N SER A 423 -5.48 -0.25 -3.34
CA SER A 423 -6.42 -1.21 -2.78
C SER A 423 -6.20 -2.59 -3.41
N CYS A 424 -7.08 -3.53 -3.06
CA CYS A 424 -7.05 -4.90 -3.55
C CYS A 424 -8.38 -5.31 -4.18
N PHE A 425 -8.31 -6.00 -5.33
CA PHE A 425 -9.45 -6.68 -5.93
C PHE A 425 -9.73 -8.02 -5.26
N MET A 426 -8.67 -8.73 -4.84
CA MET A 426 -8.77 -10.01 -4.15
C MET A 426 -8.04 -9.94 -2.81
N LEU A 427 -8.65 -10.49 -1.76
CA LEU A 427 -8.21 -10.39 -0.36
C LEU A 427 -8.44 -11.71 0.40
N GLY A 428 -8.02 -11.74 1.67
CA GLY A 428 -8.41 -12.77 2.63
C GLY A 428 -9.83 -12.58 3.17
N SER A 429 -10.30 -13.54 3.96
CA SER A 429 -11.56 -13.42 4.70
C SER A 429 -11.54 -14.27 5.96
N PRO A 430 -12.02 -13.75 7.10
CA PRO A 430 -12.19 -14.54 8.32
C PRO A 430 -13.38 -15.51 8.24
N LEU A 431 -14.16 -15.50 7.15
CA LEU A 431 -15.34 -16.34 6.95
C LEU A 431 -15.21 -17.32 5.78
N HIS A 432 -14.06 -17.35 5.08
CA HIS A 432 -13.90 -18.18 3.90
C HIS A 432 -12.62 -19.03 3.99
N PRO A 433 -12.64 -20.31 3.57
CA PRO A 433 -11.48 -21.18 3.66
C PRO A 433 -10.38 -20.74 2.67
N VAL A 434 -9.14 -20.98 3.06
CA VAL A 434 -7.96 -20.83 2.18
C VAL A 434 -7.80 -22.10 1.37
N ARG A 435 -7.72 -21.96 0.05
CA ARG A 435 -7.53 -23.05 -0.90
C ARG A 435 -6.15 -22.98 -1.54
N ARG A 436 -5.59 -24.15 -1.78
CA ARG A 436 -4.26 -24.30 -2.36
C ARG A 436 -4.14 -23.59 -3.70
N GLY A 437 -3.25 -22.59 -3.80
CA GLY A 437 -2.97 -21.84 -5.03
C GLY A 437 -4.03 -20.82 -5.44
N GLU A 438 -4.98 -20.49 -4.57
CA GLU A 438 -6.04 -19.55 -4.88
C GLU A 438 -6.01 -18.30 -3.98
N LEU A 439 -6.32 -17.15 -4.54
CA LEU A 439 -6.66 -15.95 -3.78
C LEU A 439 -8.05 -16.15 -3.17
N THR A 440 -8.21 -15.79 -1.88
CA THR A 440 -9.33 -16.29 -1.10
C THR A 440 -10.69 -15.78 -1.58
N VAL A 441 -10.89 -14.46 -1.68
CA VAL A 441 -12.19 -13.86 -2.03
C VAL A 441 -12.02 -12.55 -2.78
N LYS A 442 -13.07 -12.12 -3.49
CA LYS A 442 -13.19 -10.77 -4.03
C LYS A 442 -13.37 -9.76 -2.89
N GLY A 443 -12.82 -8.56 -3.05
CA GLY A 443 -13.00 -7.46 -2.09
C GLY A 443 -14.48 -7.05 -1.96
N LEU A 444 -14.98 -6.88 -0.73
CA LEU A 444 -16.32 -6.34 -0.51
C LEU A 444 -16.43 -4.94 -1.14
N GLY A 445 -17.56 -4.66 -1.79
CA GLY A 445 -17.78 -3.42 -2.52
C GLY A 445 -17.03 -3.30 -3.85
N MET A 446 -16.33 -4.36 -4.30
CA MET A 446 -15.56 -4.41 -5.54
C MET A 446 -16.23 -5.37 -6.53
N ALA A 447 -16.81 -4.84 -7.60
CA ALA A 447 -17.51 -5.61 -8.64
C ALA A 447 -16.51 -6.24 -9.63
N VAL A 448 -15.66 -7.12 -9.11
CA VAL A 448 -14.61 -7.81 -9.87
C VAL A 448 -15.21 -8.93 -10.70
N GLU A 449 -14.92 -8.94 -11.99
CA GLU A 449 -15.32 -9.98 -12.95
C GLU A 449 -14.15 -10.37 -13.85
N ILE A 450 -14.34 -11.46 -14.58
CA ILE A 450 -13.43 -11.91 -15.65
C ILE A 450 -14.19 -11.83 -16.96
N PHE A 451 -13.63 -11.13 -17.94
CA PHE A 451 -14.26 -10.97 -19.26
C PHE A 451 -13.45 -11.66 -20.35
N ASP A 452 -14.15 -12.21 -21.34
CA ASP A 452 -13.53 -12.62 -22.60
C ASP A 452 -13.39 -11.43 -23.58
N SER A 453 -12.84 -11.70 -24.76
CA SER A 453 -12.66 -10.70 -25.83
C SER A 453 -13.97 -10.13 -26.41
N ASN A 454 -15.12 -10.68 -26.04
CA ASN A 454 -16.44 -10.20 -26.45
C ASN A 454 -17.22 -9.59 -25.27
N ASP A 455 -16.52 -9.20 -24.19
CA ASP A 455 -17.06 -8.62 -22.97
C ASP A 455 -18.08 -9.50 -22.24
N LYS A 456 -17.97 -10.82 -22.42
CA LYS A 456 -18.81 -11.78 -21.73
C LYS A 456 -18.15 -12.22 -20.43
N SER A 457 -18.89 -12.14 -19.32
CA SER A 457 -18.43 -12.63 -18.02
C SER A 457 -18.14 -14.12 -18.04
N LEU A 458 -16.98 -14.49 -17.50
CA LEU A 458 -16.47 -15.85 -17.41
C LEU A 458 -16.40 -16.31 -15.96
N VAL A 459 -16.74 -17.57 -15.73
CA VAL A 459 -16.52 -18.28 -14.46
C VAL A 459 -15.75 -19.56 -14.74
N ASN A 460 -14.74 -19.86 -13.95
CA ASN A 460 -13.88 -21.04 -14.10
C ASN A 460 -13.17 -21.11 -15.46
N LYS A 461 -12.85 -19.96 -16.02
CA LYS A 461 -12.04 -19.77 -17.23
C LYS A 461 -11.21 -18.50 -17.09
N ALA A 462 -10.02 -18.53 -17.66
CA ALA A 462 -9.12 -17.38 -17.71
C ALA A 462 -9.63 -16.32 -18.70
N GLY A 463 -9.45 -15.06 -18.33
CA GLY A 463 -9.78 -13.87 -19.11
C GLY A 463 -9.25 -12.60 -18.44
N ASP A 464 -9.67 -11.45 -18.95
CA ASP A 464 -9.24 -10.15 -18.42
C ASP A 464 -9.92 -9.85 -17.10
N LEU A 465 -9.13 -9.48 -16.08
CA LEU A 465 -9.65 -8.98 -14.81
C LEU A 465 -10.19 -7.56 -15.01
N VAL A 466 -11.49 -7.41 -14.76
CA VAL A 466 -12.19 -6.14 -14.87
C VAL A 466 -12.91 -5.79 -13.56
N CYS A 467 -13.20 -4.50 -13.37
CA CYS A 467 -14.13 -4.04 -12.34
C CYS A 467 -15.25 -3.26 -13.04
N THR A 468 -16.50 -3.70 -12.83
CA THR A 468 -17.65 -3.22 -13.59
C THR A 468 -18.44 -2.11 -12.88
N GLU A 469 -18.11 -1.80 -11.62
CA GLU A 469 -18.75 -0.76 -10.82
C GLU A 469 -17.71 0.14 -10.14
N PRO A 470 -18.02 1.43 -9.96
CA PRO A 470 -17.09 2.36 -9.32
C PRO A 470 -16.83 1.99 -7.85
N PHE A 471 -15.62 2.30 -7.39
CA PHE A 471 -15.17 2.07 -6.02
C PHE A 471 -14.47 3.32 -5.46
N PRO A 472 -14.47 3.54 -4.13
CA PRO A 472 -14.05 4.81 -3.53
C PRO A 472 -12.60 5.21 -3.80
N SER A 473 -11.69 4.23 -3.91
CA SER A 473 -10.26 4.47 -4.09
C SER A 473 -9.80 4.53 -5.54
N MET A 474 -10.73 4.66 -6.50
CA MET A 474 -10.34 4.99 -7.88
C MET A 474 -9.45 6.22 -7.88
N PRO A 475 -8.39 6.27 -8.69
CA PRO A 475 -7.58 7.48 -8.85
C PRO A 475 -8.45 8.69 -9.20
N ILE A 476 -8.10 9.84 -8.64
CA ILE A 476 -8.71 11.10 -9.05
C ILE A 476 -8.33 11.38 -10.51
N THR A 477 -7.03 11.23 -10.83
CA THR A 477 -6.43 11.48 -12.14
C THR A 477 -4.98 10.97 -12.12
N PHE A 478 -4.28 11.07 -13.24
CA PHE A 478 -2.82 11.11 -13.25
C PHE A 478 -2.33 12.54 -13.14
N TRP A 479 -1.19 12.75 -12.50
CA TRP A 479 -0.62 14.10 -12.34
C TRP A 479 -0.17 14.68 -13.69
N GLY A 480 -0.47 15.97 -13.92
CA GLY A 480 -0.10 16.71 -15.13
C GLY A 480 -1.31 17.15 -15.96
N LYS A 481 -1.08 17.98 -16.98
CA LYS A 481 -2.15 18.62 -17.77
C LYS A 481 -3.00 17.62 -18.58
N ASP A 482 -2.42 16.51 -18.99
CA ASP A 482 -3.03 15.43 -19.76
C ASP A 482 -3.42 14.24 -18.87
N GLY A 483 -3.45 14.43 -17.56
CA GLY A 483 -3.64 13.38 -16.57
C GLY A 483 -4.93 12.58 -16.78
N ASP A 484 -6.06 13.27 -16.97
CA ASP A 484 -7.38 12.64 -17.16
C ASP A 484 -7.43 11.82 -18.47
N GLU A 485 -6.84 12.34 -19.54
CA GLU A 485 -6.78 11.61 -20.83
C GLU A 485 -5.93 10.34 -20.69
N ARG A 486 -4.73 10.44 -20.08
CA ARG A 486 -3.86 9.30 -19.82
C ARG A 486 -4.51 8.26 -18.89
N TYR A 487 -5.23 8.72 -17.87
CA TYR A 487 -5.97 7.85 -16.96
C TYR A 487 -7.05 7.05 -17.71
N LYS A 488 -7.90 7.74 -18.47
CA LYS A 488 -8.93 7.10 -19.30
C LYS A 488 -8.34 6.15 -20.33
N LYS A 489 -7.30 6.57 -21.03
CA LYS A 489 -6.60 5.73 -22.01
C LYS A 489 -6.03 4.46 -21.39
N THR A 490 -5.55 4.54 -20.13
CA THR A 490 -4.90 3.40 -19.48
C THR A 490 -5.88 2.31 -19.07
N TYR A 491 -7.05 2.66 -18.53
CA TYR A 491 -7.94 1.68 -17.92
C TYR A 491 -9.30 1.51 -18.61
N PHE A 492 -9.66 2.40 -19.55
CA PHE A 492 -10.97 2.43 -20.19
C PHE A 492 -10.91 2.46 -21.73
N SER A 493 -9.73 2.31 -22.33
CA SER A 493 -9.61 2.33 -23.79
C SER A 493 -10.06 1.03 -24.45
N GLU A 494 -9.95 -0.09 -23.77
CA GLU A 494 -10.40 -1.39 -24.27
C GLU A 494 -11.90 -1.57 -24.09
N ARG A 495 -12.44 -1.10 -22.95
CA ARG A 495 -13.84 -1.19 -22.56
C ARG A 495 -14.29 0.13 -21.96
N GLU A 496 -15.17 0.82 -22.63
CA GLU A 496 -15.68 2.12 -22.17
C GLU A 496 -16.41 1.95 -20.83
N GLU A 497 -16.03 2.79 -19.83
CA GLU A 497 -16.62 2.78 -18.48
C GLU A 497 -16.54 1.41 -17.74
N ILE A 498 -15.61 0.54 -18.13
CA ILE A 498 -15.25 -0.68 -17.40
C ILE A 498 -13.76 -0.68 -17.14
N TRP A 499 -13.38 -0.72 -15.84
CA TRP A 499 -11.97 -0.76 -15.45
C TRP A 499 -11.33 -2.06 -15.93
N THR A 500 -10.41 -1.97 -16.88
CA THR A 500 -9.59 -3.10 -17.32
C THR A 500 -8.21 -3.02 -16.67
N HIS A 501 -7.91 -3.99 -15.79
CA HIS A 501 -6.71 -3.90 -14.92
C HIS A 501 -5.42 -4.33 -15.62
N GLY A 502 -5.53 -5.15 -16.66
CA GLY A 502 -4.39 -5.71 -17.39
C GLY A 502 -3.79 -6.94 -16.70
N ASP A 503 -4.58 -7.67 -15.91
CA ASP A 503 -4.24 -8.99 -15.35
C ASP A 503 -5.05 -10.07 -16.06
N LEU A 504 -4.38 -11.18 -16.42
CA LEU A 504 -5.02 -12.43 -16.82
C LEU A 504 -5.39 -13.20 -15.55
N ALA A 505 -6.68 -13.42 -15.34
CA ALA A 505 -7.18 -14.01 -14.11
C ALA A 505 -8.35 -14.97 -14.35
N GLU A 506 -8.69 -15.72 -13.32
CA GLU A 506 -9.83 -16.64 -13.30
C GLU A 506 -10.55 -16.53 -11.95
N ILE A 507 -11.88 -16.49 -11.95
CA ILE A 507 -12.71 -16.59 -10.75
C ILE A 507 -13.40 -17.96 -10.72
N LYS A 508 -13.25 -18.67 -9.60
CA LYS A 508 -13.87 -19.98 -9.37
C LYS A 508 -15.32 -19.84 -8.91
N PRO A 509 -16.17 -20.86 -9.13
CA PRO A 509 -17.59 -20.84 -8.69
C PRO A 509 -17.77 -20.59 -7.19
N HIS A 510 -16.79 -20.94 -6.36
CA HIS A 510 -16.79 -20.71 -4.91
C HIS A 510 -16.20 -19.34 -4.51
N GLY A 511 -15.93 -18.44 -5.48
CA GLY A 511 -15.55 -17.05 -5.25
C GLY A 511 -14.05 -16.77 -5.11
N SER A 512 -13.21 -17.80 -4.99
CA SER A 512 -11.75 -17.64 -5.02
C SER A 512 -11.25 -17.33 -6.43
N GLY A 513 -10.03 -16.82 -6.54
CA GLY A 513 -9.44 -16.44 -7.83
C GLY A 513 -8.03 -16.95 -8.03
N ILE A 514 -7.58 -16.93 -9.28
CA ILE A 514 -6.20 -17.18 -9.68
C ILE A 514 -5.75 -16.04 -10.58
N ILE A 515 -4.58 -15.48 -10.31
CA ILE A 515 -3.90 -14.53 -11.20
C ILE A 515 -2.80 -15.29 -11.93
N TYR A 516 -2.86 -15.29 -13.26
CA TYR A 516 -1.87 -15.97 -14.10
C TYR A 516 -0.69 -15.07 -14.48
N GLY A 517 -0.90 -13.76 -14.54
CA GLY A 517 0.11 -12.77 -14.92
C GLY A 517 -0.50 -11.51 -15.50
N ARG A 518 0.34 -10.74 -16.20
CA ARG A 518 -0.08 -9.52 -16.89
C ARG A 518 -0.52 -9.81 -18.32
N THR A 519 -1.54 -9.09 -18.80
CA THR A 519 -1.95 -9.06 -20.21
C THR A 519 -1.25 -7.93 -20.98
N ASP A 520 -0.70 -6.94 -20.27
CA ASP A 520 0.14 -5.89 -20.84
C ASP A 520 1.63 -6.32 -20.85
N ASN A 521 2.46 -5.63 -21.61
CA ASN A 521 3.88 -5.94 -21.74
C ASN A 521 4.74 -5.53 -20.51
N THR A 522 4.13 -5.44 -19.33
CA THR A 522 4.86 -5.10 -18.10
C THR A 522 5.48 -6.35 -17.49
N LEU A 523 6.77 -6.29 -17.19
CA LEU A 523 7.46 -7.34 -16.43
C LEU A 523 7.17 -7.18 -14.94
N ASN A 524 7.15 -8.29 -14.21
CA ASN A 524 6.93 -8.28 -12.75
C ASN A 524 7.93 -9.19 -12.00
N PRO A 525 9.26 -9.00 -12.17
CA PRO A 525 10.26 -9.81 -11.51
C PRO A 525 10.25 -9.56 -10.00
N GLY A 526 9.95 -10.60 -9.22
CA GLY A 526 9.96 -10.51 -7.75
C GLY A 526 8.92 -9.57 -7.15
N GLY A 527 7.85 -9.25 -7.87
CA GLY A 527 6.78 -8.35 -7.41
C GLY A 527 7.03 -6.87 -7.69
N VAL A 528 8.10 -6.52 -8.37
CA VAL A 528 8.38 -5.16 -8.80
C VAL A 528 7.96 -5.00 -10.26
N ARG A 529 7.01 -4.10 -10.52
CA ARG A 529 6.63 -3.75 -11.90
C ARG A 529 7.74 -2.97 -12.58
N ILE A 530 8.18 -3.47 -13.73
CA ILE A 530 9.14 -2.82 -14.60
C ILE A 530 8.53 -2.71 -15.99
N GLY A 531 8.35 -1.49 -16.48
CA GLY A 531 7.97 -1.26 -17.86
C GLY A 531 9.10 -1.70 -18.79
N THR A 532 8.79 -2.39 -19.88
CA THR A 532 9.80 -2.79 -20.87
C THR A 532 10.59 -1.58 -21.36
N ALA A 533 9.95 -0.43 -21.51
CA ALA A 533 10.61 0.83 -21.87
C ALA A 533 11.71 1.27 -20.89
N GLU A 534 11.60 0.98 -19.59
CA GLU A 534 12.64 1.31 -18.62
C GLU A 534 13.91 0.49 -18.87
N ILE A 535 13.75 -0.77 -19.28
CA ILE A 535 14.89 -1.64 -19.64
C ILE A 535 15.50 -1.18 -20.97
N TYR A 536 14.67 -0.93 -21.98
CA TYR A 536 15.14 -0.41 -23.27
C TYR A 536 15.94 0.88 -23.11
N ASN A 537 15.41 1.86 -22.38
CA ASN A 537 16.06 3.15 -22.14
C ASN A 537 17.44 3.02 -21.47
N ILE A 538 17.63 2.03 -20.59
CA ILE A 538 18.94 1.77 -19.95
C ILE A 538 19.86 1.04 -20.93
N CYS A 539 19.39 0.00 -21.58
CA CYS A 539 20.21 -0.83 -22.47
C CYS A 539 20.67 -0.06 -23.71
N GLU A 540 19.82 0.78 -24.29
CA GLU A 540 20.14 1.63 -25.45
C GLU A 540 21.21 2.70 -25.15
N THR A 541 21.51 2.98 -23.88
CA THR A 541 22.65 3.84 -23.51
C THR A 541 24.01 3.13 -23.60
N LEU A 542 24.01 1.83 -23.69
CA LEU A 542 25.21 1.02 -23.76
C LEU A 542 25.64 0.86 -25.24
N LYS A 543 26.83 1.34 -25.57
CA LYS A 543 27.36 1.34 -26.94
C LYS A 543 27.56 -0.06 -27.52
N GLU A 544 27.57 -1.07 -26.68
CA GLU A 544 27.75 -2.48 -27.02
C GLU A 544 26.43 -3.16 -27.44
N ILE A 545 25.30 -2.45 -27.33
CA ILE A 545 23.95 -2.97 -27.66
C ILE A 545 23.44 -2.21 -28.89
N ASP A 546 23.33 -2.90 -30.02
CA ASP A 546 22.81 -2.33 -31.27
C ASP A 546 21.28 -2.47 -31.36
N ASP A 547 20.70 -3.53 -30.79
CA ASP A 547 19.27 -3.78 -30.77
C ASP A 547 18.88 -4.66 -29.56
N LEU A 548 17.69 -4.46 -29.03
CA LEU A 548 17.15 -5.21 -27.89
C LEU A 548 15.68 -5.52 -28.08
N SER A 549 15.30 -6.77 -27.89
CA SER A 549 13.91 -7.19 -27.87
C SER A 549 13.60 -7.99 -26.61
N LEU A 550 12.61 -7.55 -25.83
CA LEU A 550 12.09 -8.27 -24.68
C LEU A 550 10.87 -9.07 -25.09
N ILE A 551 10.96 -10.38 -25.01
CA ILE A 551 9.91 -11.32 -25.41
C ILE A 551 9.48 -12.11 -24.18
N HIS A 552 8.18 -12.22 -23.94
CA HIS A 552 7.63 -13.21 -23.02
C HIS A 552 7.74 -14.60 -23.66
N ILE A 553 8.49 -15.47 -23.05
CA ILE A 553 8.58 -16.89 -23.42
C ILE A 553 7.69 -17.70 -22.49
#